data_f4ed4c736602a707cb831168589dd9b9
#
_entry.id   f4ed4c736602a707cb831168589dd9b9
#
_cell.length_a   1.000
_cell.length_b   1.000
_cell.length_c   1.000
_cell.angle_alpha   90.00
_cell.angle_beta   90.00
_cell.angle_gamma   90.00
#
_symmetry.space_group_name_H-M   'P 1'
#
loop_
_entity.id
_entity.type
_entity.pdbx_description
1 polymer ?
#
loop_
_entity_poly.entity_id
_entity_poly.type
_entity_poly.pdbx_seq_one_letter_code
_entity_poly.pdbx_strand_id
1 'polypeptide(L)'
;MSKKRTFKLIIMKTFLSVVLFIAISHLGFAQSSDMQKSIGAIKKNLSESAAKMRNYEWIETTTVYHNGEVKSKTTKQCYYGVDGKLNKVAVGEPAKPAKSPGGIRGKAAANKKQDIDEYMKKCVEKIHAYLPPKSDKIQAIVASGKASISPLAPGKVYKVDLPDYLQAGDKVSITMDNSQGLLKEIGVTTYLKDKNDKVGVLVKYNSLPDMTSFPGETTLDAPSQKVKVVVTNTGHKNAGVK
;
A
#
# COMPACT_ATOMS: atom_id res chain seq x y z
N MET A 1 -11.89 -2.31 31.52
CA MET A 1 -12.35 -1.39 30.48
C MET A 1 -11.30 -1.21 29.40
N SER A 2 -11.61 -1.64 28.21
CA SER A 2 -11.26 -1.11 26.89
C SER A 2 -9.80 -1.05 26.42
N LYS A 3 -9.19 -2.22 26.11
CA LYS A 3 -8.01 -2.32 25.21
C LYS A 3 -8.40 -2.74 23.76
N LYS A 4 -9.68 -2.77 23.41
CA LYS A 4 -10.19 -3.33 22.13
C LYS A 4 -10.20 -2.35 20.94
N ARG A 5 -9.81 -1.07 21.11
CA ARG A 5 -9.96 -0.03 20.06
C ARG A 5 -8.72 0.26 19.23
N THR A 6 -7.55 -0.24 19.61
CA THR A 6 -6.27 0.23 19.04
C THR A 6 -5.84 -0.45 17.73
N PHE A 7 -6.24 -1.69 17.50
CA PHE A 7 -5.79 -2.43 16.30
C PHE A 7 -6.41 -1.93 14.99
N LYS A 8 -7.72 -1.57 15.02
CA LYS A 8 -8.40 -1.01 13.85
C LYS A 8 -7.82 0.35 13.40
N LEU A 9 -7.18 1.08 14.32
CA LEU A 9 -6.76 2.46 14.08
C LEU A 9 -5.37 2.56 13.41
N ILE A 10 -4.49 1.59 13.64
CA ILE A 10 -3.09 1.64 13.20
C ILE A 10 -2.95 1.29 11.70
N ILE A 11 -3.67 0.27 11.20
CA ILE A 11 -3.67 -0.08 9.76
C ILE A 11 -4.22 1.07 8.92
N MET A 12 -5.01 1.96 9.53
CA MET A 12 -5.82 2.94 8.83
C MET A 12 -5.20 4.32 8.62
N LYS A 13 -4.21 4.69 9.41
CA LYS A 13 -3.65 6.06 9.34
C LYS A 13 -2.55 6.24 8.30
N THR A 14 -2.02 5.17 7.73
CA THR A 14 -0.73 5.19 7.05
C THR A 14 -0.74 4.92 5.56
N PHE A 15 -1.85 4.46 4.99
CA PHE A 15 -1.89 4.16 3.54
C PHE A 15 -2.15 5.36 2.62
N LEU A 16 -2.44 6.54 3.16
CA LEU A 16 -2.87 7.66 2.32
C LEU A 16 -1.82 8.76 2.07
N SER A 17 -0.64 8.68 2.69
CA SER A 17 0.42 9.69 2.48
C SER A 17 1.61 9.11 1.73
N VAL A 18 1.37 8.40 0.62
CA VAL A 18 2.46 7.99 -0.27
C VAL A 18 2.70 9.10 -1.29
N VAL A 19 3.32 10.19 -0.87
CA VAL A 19 3.96 11.13 -1.79
C VAL A 19 5.35 10.55 -2.07
N LEU A 20 5.49 9.90 -3.21
CA LEU A 20 6.72 9.30 -3.68
C LEU A 20 7.69 10.42 -4.13
N PHE A 21 8.62 10.82 -3.25
CA PHE A 21 9.75 11.66 -3.63
C PHE A 21 10.85 10.81 -4.28
N ILE A 22 10.79 10.64 -5.61
CA ILE A 22 11.90 10.04 -6.38
C ILE A 22 12.81 11.17 -6.86
N ALA A 23 13.87 11.47 -6.11
CA ALA A 23 14.95 12.28 -6.62
C ALA A 23 15.95 11.36 -7.32
N ILE A 24 15.93 11.32 -8.65
CA ILE A 24 16.93 10.63 -9.48
C ILE A 24 17.90 11.69 -9.97
N SER A 25 19.04 11.82 -9.32
CA SER A 25 20.17 12.62 -9.80
C SER A 25 21.19 11.72 -10.48
N HIS A 26 21.52 12.06 -11.69
CA HIS A 26 22.61 11.67 -12.59
C HIS A 26 23.59 10.59 -12.10
N LEU A 27 23.41 9.36 -12.56
CA LEU A 27 24.45 8.36 -12.62
C LEU A 27 24.30 7.57 -13.94
N GLY A 28 25.40 7.48 -14.65
CA GLY A 28 25.59 7.09 -16.01
C GLY A 28 25.13 5.70 -16.42
N PHE A 29 23.83 5.53 -16.49
CA PHE A 29 23.19 4.70 -17.49
C PHE A 29 22.66 5.68 -18.55
N ALA A 30 22.84 5.35 -19.81
CA ALA A 30 22.13 6.01 -20.90
C ALA A 30 20.63 5.71 -20.76
N GLN A 31 20.02 6.18 -19.67
CA GLN A 31 18.58 6.30 -19.56
C GLN A 31 18.20 7.36 -20.57
N SER A 32 17.45 6.94 -21.57
CA SER A 32 16.94 7.84 -22.58
C SER A 32 16.34 9.06 -21.90
N SER A 33 16.53 10.24 -22.46
CA SER A 33 15.92 11.50 -21.98
C SER A 33 14.42 11.32 -21.71
N ASP A 34 13.78 10.36 -22.36
CA ASP A 34 12.37 10.01 -22.24
C ASP A 34 12.03 9.31 -20.91
N MET A 35 12.92 8.46 -20.38
CA MET A 35 12.72 7.84 -19.06
C MET A 35 12.77 8.89 -17.94
N GLN A 36 13.71 9.84 -18.00
CA GLN A 36 13.79 10.91 -17.01
C GLN A 36 12.58 11.87 -17.08
N LYS A 37 12.11 12.19 -18.28
CA LYS A 37 10.87 12.97 -18.47
C LYS A 37 9.67 12.24 -17.86
N SER A 38 9.56 10.91 -18.10
CA SER A 38 8.47 10.10 -17.58
C SER A 38 8.46 10.02 -16.06
N ILE A 39 9.63 9.86 -15.43
CA ILE A 39 9.75 9.89 -13.96
C ILE A 39 9.33 11.26 -13.40
N GLY A 40 9.75 12.34 -14.05
CA GLY A 40 9.32 13.70 -13.70
C GLY A 40 7.81 13.88 -13.79
N ALA A 41 7.19 13.39 -14.87
CA ALA A 41 5.74 13.42 -15.06
C ALA A 41 4.98 12.63 -14.01
N ILE A 42 5.45 11.41 -13.67
CA ILE A 42 4.86 10.58 -12.61
C ILE A 42 4.93 11.28 -11.26
N LYS A 43 6.09 11.84 -10.92
CA LYS A 43 6.28 12.57 -9.66
C LYS A 43 5.34 13.77 -9.56
N LYS A 44 5.22 14.54 -10.65
CA LYS A 44 4.30 15.67 -10.75
C LYS A 44 2.85 15.21 -10.59
N ASN A 45 2.43 14.17 -11.33
CA ASN A 45 1.08 13.60 -11.24
C ASN A 45 0.74 13.16 -9.81
N LEU A 46 1.62 12.43 -9.13
CA LEU A 46 1.39 11.97 -7.76
C LEU A 46 1.25 13.13 -6.76
N SER A 47 2.07 14.18 -6.90
CA SER A 47 1.99 15.37 -6.06
C SER A 47 0.68 16.12 -6.27
N GLU A 48 0.31 16.36 -7.52
CA GLU A 48 -0.96 17.01 -7.87
C GLU A 48 -2.17 16.18 -7.45
N SER A 49 -2.10 14.85 -7.65
CA SER A 49 -3.13 13.92 -7.24
C SER A 49 -3.35 13.94 -5.72
N ALA A 50 -2.27 13.98 -4.93
CA ALA A 50 -2.38 14.08 -3.48
C ALA A 50 -3.08 15.37 -3.03
N ALA A 51 -2.86 16.49 -3.74
CA ALA A 51 -3.56 17.74 -3.48
C ALA A 51 -5.04 17.67 -3.89
N LYS A 52 -5.33 17.16 -5.10
CA LYS A 52 -6.68 17.01 -5.63
C LYS A 52 -7.54 16.05 -4.82
N MET A 53 -6.97 14.95 -4.32
CA MET A 53 -7.66 13.95 -3.50
C MET A 53 -8.26 14.54 -2.23
N ARG A 54 -7.80 15.69 -1.77
CA ARG A 54 -8.41 16.41 -0.61
C ARG A 54 -9.82 16.88 -0.89
N ASN A 55 -10.19 17.04 -2.16
CA ASN A 55 -11.52 17.44 -2.59
C ASN A 55 -12.45 16.25 -2.88
N TYR A 56 -11.97 15.02 -2.66
CA TYR A 56 -12.73 13.82 -2.92
C TYR A 56 -13.17 13.13 -1.64
N GLU A 57 -14.33 12.51 -1.69
CA GLU A 57 -14.76 11.46 -0.78
C GLU A 57 -14.80 10.13 -1.53
N TRP A 58 -14.60 9.03 -0.82
CA TRP A 58 -14.62 7.67 -1.40
C TRP A 58 -15.00 6.61 -0.38
N ILE A 59 -15.25 5.42 -0.86
CA ILE A 59 -15.52 4.25 -0.03
C ILE A 59 -14.26 3.37 0.04
N GLU A 60 -13.76 3.16 1.26
CA GLU A 60 -12.71 2.21 1.56
C GLU A 60 -13.33 0.93 2.11
N THR A 61 -13.05 -0.20 1.47
CA THR A 61 -13.42 -1.53 1.97
C THR A 61 -12.17 -2.30 2.34
N THR A 62 -12.08 -2.73 3.60
CA THR A 62 -11.01 -3.61 4.09
C THR A 62 -11.56 -5.00 4.29
N THR A 63 -10.99 -6.00 3.62
CA THR A 63 -11.33 -7.42 3.77
C THR A 63 -10.13 -8.17 4.30
N VAL A 64 -10.32 -8.91 5.39
CA VAL A 64 -9.30 -9.77 6.01
C VAL A 64 -9.64 -11.22 5.71
N TYR A 65 -8.69 -11.93 5.15
CA TYR A 65 -8.75 -13.37 4.89
C TYR A 65 -7.82 -14.10 5.85
N HIS A 66 -8.24 -15.27 6.30
CA HIS A 66 -7.40 -16.22 7.02
C HIS A 66 -7.74 -17.64 6.55
N ASN A 67 -6.72 -18.41 6.14
CA ASN A 67 -6.89 -19.72 5.48
C ASN A 67 -7.78 -19.65 4.22
N GLY A 68 -7.71 -18.55 3.44
CA GLY A 68 -8.51 -18.35 2.24
C GLY A 68 -9.95 -17.89 2.48
N GLU A 69 -10.44 -17.91 3.71
CA GLU A 69 -11.81 -17.49 4.06
C GLU A 69 -11.86 -16.04 4.54
N VAL A 70 -12.94 -15.33 4.22
CA VAL A 70 -13.21 -13.99 4.73
C VAL A 70 -13.51 -14.06 6.24
N LYS A 71 -12.69 -13.42 7.05
CA LYS A 71 -12.87 -13.33 8.51
C LYS A 71 -13.44 -12.01 8.97
N SER A 72 -13.20 -10.95 8.22
CA SER A 72 -13.88 -9.67 8.44
C SER A 72 -13.91 -8.84 7.17
N LYS A 73 -14.97 -8.03 7.05
CA LYS A 73 -15.12 -7.02 6.02
C LYS A 73 -15.63 -5.75 6.69
N THR A 74 -14.95 -4.63 6.47
CA THR A 74 -15.35 -3.32 7.00
C THR A 74 -15.36 -2.30 5.88
N THR A 75 -16.40 -1.47 5.84
CA THR A 75 -16.55 -0.42 4.84
C THR A 75 -16.58 0.93 5.54
N LYS A 76 -15.90 1.93 4.97
CA LYS A 76 -15.83 3.27 5.51
C LYS A 76 -15.97 4.29 4.41
N GLN A 77 -16.67 5.38 4.70
CA GLN A 77 -16.59 6.60 3.94
C GLN A 77 -15.36 7.39 4.39
N CYS A 78 -14.55 7.79 3.42
CA CYS A 78 -13.33 8.53 3.61
C CYS A 78 -13.47 9.92 2.99
N TYR A 79 -13.03 10.95 3.70
CA TYR A 79 -13.00 12.33 3.22
C TYR A 79 -12.02 13.17 4.04
N TYR A 80 -11.57 14.27 3.49
CA TYR A 80 -10.75 15.23 4.23
C TYR A 80 -11.62 16.28 4.91
N GLY A 81 -11.38 16.52 6.19
CA GLY A 81 -12.01 17.61 6.94
C GLY A 81 -11.42 18.96 6.61
N VAL A 82 -12.06 20.02 7.11
CA VAL A 82 -11.57 21.41 6.98
C VAL A 82 -10.19 21.63 7.60
N ASP A 83 -9.82 20.79 8.55
CA ASP A 83 -8.48 20.76 9.17
C ASP A 83 -7.42 20.03 8.32
N GLY A 84 -7.78 19.61 7.10
CA GLY A 84 -6.93 18.84 6.18
C GLY A 84 -6.64 17.41 6.61
N LYS A 85 -7.29 16.91 7.68
CA LYS A 85 -7.10 15.53 8.13
C LYS A 85 -8.07 14.58 7.46
N LEU A 86 -7.58 13.37 7.20
CA LEU A 86 -8.41 12.29 6.69
C LEU A 86 -9.34 11.75 7.78
N ASN A 87 -10.64 11.83 7.51
CA ASN A 87 -11.70 11.22 8.30
C ASN A 87 -12.13 9.90 7.65
N LYS A 88 -12.42 8.91 8.48
CA LYS A 88 -12.92 7.59 8.06
C LYS A 88 -14.08 7.19 8.94
N VAL A 89 -15.28 7.30 8.42
CA VAL A 89 -16.54 6.99 9.10
C VAL A 89 -17.03 5.60 8.66
N ALA A 90 -17.38 4.73 9.61
CA ALA A 90 -17.91 3.41 9.28
C ALA A 90 -19.26 3.55 8.55
N VAL A 91 -19.42 2.80 7.47
CA VAL A 91 -20.67 2.73 6.68
C VAL A 91 -21.27 1.32 6.85
N GLY A 92 -22.56 1.26 7.15
CA GLY A 92 -23.27 0.01 7.36
C GLY A 92 -23.25 -0.48 8.82
N GLU A 93 -24.05 -1.48 9.11
CA GLU A 93 -24.07 -2.11 10.42
C GLU A 93 -22.73 -2.81 10.68
N PRO A 94 -22.15 -2.66 11.89
CA PRO A 94 -20.98 -3.45 12.27
C PRO A 94 -21.33 -4.93 12.17
N ALA A 95 -20.51 -5.71 11.45
CA ALA A 95 -20.69 -7.15 11.36
C ALA A 95 -20.88 -7.71 12.78
N LYS A 96 -22.02 -8.37 13.02
CA LYS A 96 -22.30 -9.01 14.32
C LYS A 96 -21.11 -9.89 14.66
N PRO A 97 -20.48 -9.74 15.85
CA PRO A 97 -19.38 -10.59 16.24
C PRO A 97 -19.88 -12.04 16.23
N ALA A 98 -19.21 -12.91 15.49
CA ALA A 98 -19.48 -14.33 15.55
C ALA A 98 -19.43 -14.74 17.03
N LYS A 99 -20.45 -15.47 17.49
CA LYS A 99 -20.51 -15.97 18.88
C LYS A 99 -19.21 -16.74 19.15
N SER A 100 -18.38 -16.21 20.03
CA SER A 100 -17.16 -16.92 20.45
C SER A 100 -17.59 -18.17 21.20
N PRO A 101 -16.99 -19.35 20.91
CA PRO A 101 -17.20 -20.53 21.75
C PRO A 101 -16.86 -20.18 23.20
N GLY A 102 -17.69 -20.61 24.15
CA GLY A 102 -17.40 -20.47 25.57
C GLY A 102 -16.33 -21.45 26.05
N GLY A 103 -15.81 -21.25 27.28
CA GLY A 103 -14.90 -22.18 27.95
C GLY A 103 -13.46 -22.18 27.40
N ILE A 104 -12.75 -23.29 27.56
CA ILE A 104 -11.33 -23.49 27.22
C ILE A 104 -11.09 -23.27 25.70
N ARG A 105 -12.01 -23.74 24.85
CA ARG A 105 -11.93 -23.54 23.38
C ARG A 105 -12.04 -22.06 22.98
N GLY A 106 -12.88 -21.31 23.70
CA GLY A 106 -13.01 -19.87 23.48
C GLY A 106 -11.75 -19.08 23.86
N LYS A 107 -11.09 -19.49 24.97
CA LYS A 107 -9.79 -18.89 25.37
C LYS A 107 -8.70 -19.18 24.35
N ALA A 108 -8.58 -20.42 23.86
CA ALA A 108 -7.61 -20.79 22.83
C ALA A 108 -7.84 -20.01 21.51
N ALA A 109 -9.09 -19.87 21.07
CA ALA A 109 -9.44 -19.09 19.89
C ALA A 109 -9.13 -17.59 20.05
N ALA A 110 -9.36 -17.03 21.24
CA ALA A 110 -9.03 -15.64 21.57
C ALA A 110 -7.53 -15.39 21.56
N ASN A 111 -6.72 -16.28 22.15
CA ASN A 111 -5.27 -16.20 22.15
C ASN A 111 -4.72 -16.27 20.72
N LYS A 112 -5.17 -17.24 19.91
CA LYS A 112 -4.74 -17.35 18.51
C LYS A 112 -5.09 -16.12 17.69
N LYS A 113 -6.25 -15.50 17.94
CA LYS A 113 -6.62 -14.25 17.30
C LYS A 113 -5.68 -13.11 17.71
N GLN A 114 -5.32 -13.02 18.99
CA GLN A 114 -4.40 -12.02 19.50
C GLN A 114 -3.00 -12.19 18.88
N ASP A 115 -2.50 -13.42 18.76
CA ASP A 115 -1.21 -13.74 18.13
C ASP A 115 -1.17 -13.27 16.65
N ILE A 116 -2.26 -13.54 15.90
CA ILE A 116 -2.39 -13.07 14.52
C ILE A 116 -2.43 -11.55 14.47
N ASP A 117 -3.16 -10.89 15.35
CA ASP A 117 -3.27 -9.44 15.42
C ASP A 117 -1.90 -8.78 15.71
N GLU A 118 -1.11 -9.36 16.60
CA GLU A 118 0.25 -8.90 16.92
C GLU A 118 1.22 -9.13 15.75
N TYR A 119 1.12 -10.30 15.10
CA TYR A 119 1.89 -10.62 13.93
C TYR A 119 1.61 -9.63 12.79
N MET A 120 0.34 -9.33 12.51
CA MET A 120 -0.06 -8.38 11.47
C MET A 120 0.43 -6.95 11.75
N LYS A 121 0.50 -6.54 13.03
CA LYS A 121 1.14 -5.26 13.39
C LYS A 121 2.60 -5.21 12.94
N LYS A 122 3.36 -6.27 13.22
CA LYS A 122 4.77 -6.37 12.80
C LYS A 122 4.91 -6.36 11.28
N CYS A 123 3.99 -7.03 10.55
CA CYS A 123 3.95 -6.96 9.09
C CYS A 123 3.75 -5.52 8.59
N VAL A 124 2.79 -4.80 9.15
CA VAL A 124 2.50 -3.41 8.78
C VAL A 124 3.69 -2.49 9.11
N GLU A 125 4.26 -2.60 10.30
CA GLU A 125 5.46 -1.83 10.70
C GLU A 125 6.64 -2.11 9.77
N LYS A 126 6.86 -3.39 9.41
CA LYS A 126 7.90 -3.76 8.46
C LYS A 126 7.70 -3.11 7.09
N ILE A 127 6.46 -3.19 6.54
CA ILE A 127 6.13 -2.61 5.24
C ILE A 127 6.25 -1.09 5.22
N HIS A 128 5.96 -0.41 6.34
CA HIS A 128 6.13 1.05 6.44
C HIS A 128 7.58 1.50 6.25
N ALA A 129 8.56 0.65 6.52
CA ALA A 129 9.96 0.98 6.27
C ALA A 129 10.30 1.05 4.77
N TYR A 130 9.48 0.40 3.92
CA TYR A 130 9.65 0.35 2.46
C TYR A 130 8.83 1.41 1.72
N LEU A 131 7.76 1.91 2.32
CA LEU A 131 6.80 2.80 1.66
C LEU A 131 6.70 4.16 2.36
N PRO A 132 6.82 5.25 1.59
CA PRO A 132 7.21 5.32 0.19
C PRO A 132 8.67 4.93 -0.03
N PRO A 133 9.04 4.37 -1.20
CA PRO A 133 10.43 4.06 -1.52
C PRO A 133 11.31 5.31 -1.45
N LYS A 134 12.46 5.21 -0.77
CA LYS A 134 13.37 6.34 -0.55
C LYS A 134 14.30 6.55 -1.74
N SER A 135 14.47 7.79 -2.16
CA SER A 135 15.30 8.18 -3.31
C SER A 135 16.75 7.74 -3.17
N ASP A 136 17.35 7.94 -2.00
CA ASP A 136 18.73 7.59 -1.72
C ASP A 136 18.98 6.08 -1.87
N LYS A 137 18.04 5.26 -1.41
CA LYS A 137 18.08 3.80 -1.57
C LYS A 137 17.94 3.38 -3.02
N ILE A 138 17.00 3.97 -3.76
CA ILE A 138 16.81 3.70 -5.19
C ILE A 138 18.11 4.02 -5.94
N GLN A 139 18.70 5.20 -5.68
CA GLN A 139 19.94 5.63 -6.33
C GLN A 139 21.11 4.70 -6.01
N ALA A 140 21.25 4.30 -4.76
CA ALA A 140 22.32 3.38 -4.34
C ALA A 140 22.23 2.03 -5.06
N ILE A 141 20.99 1.46 -5.20
CA ILE A 141 20.77 0.19 -5.89
C ILE A 141 21.02 0.32 -7.39
N VAL A 142 20.57 1.43 -8.00
CA VAL A 142 20.83 1.71 -9.42
C VAL A 142 22.35 1.88 -9.66
N ALA A 143 23.02 2.65 -8.83
CA ALA A 143 24.48 2.87 -8.94
C ALA A 143 25.29 1.59 -8.77
N SER A 144 24.81 0.63 -7.96
CA SER A 144 25.45 -0.68 -7.79
C SER A 144 25.24 -1.63 -8.98
N GLY A 145 24.43 -1.24 -9.98
CA GLY A 145 24.09 -2.09 -11.13
C GLY A 145 23.14 -3.25 -10.81
N LYS A 146 22.57 -3.31 -9.61
CA LYS A 146 21.64 -4.39 -9.20
C LYS A 146 20.20 -4.16 -9.65
N ALA A 147 19.82 -2.93 -9.95
CA ALA A 147 18.48 -2.63 -10.46
C ALA A 147 18.26 -3.29 -11.83
N SER A 148 17.07 -3.84 -12.05
CA SER A 148 16.66 -4.33 -13.37
C SER A 148 15.46 -3.56 -13.89
N ILE A 149 15.45 -3.29 -15.19
CA ILE A 149 14.34 -2.61 -15.88
C ILE A 149 13.82 -3.56 -16.95
N SER A 150 12.54 -3.89 -16.87
CA SER A 150 11.86 -4.80 -17.79
C SER A 150 10.72 -4.09 -18.50
N PRO A 151 10.67 -4.03 -19.84
CA PRO A 151 9.51 -3.55 -20.57
C PRO A 151 8.37 -4.56 -20.43
N LEU A 152 7.20 -4.10 -19.93
CA LEU A 152 5.97 -4.89 -19.93
C LEU A 152 5.13 -4.61 -21.18
N ALA A 153 5.15 -3.37 -21.65
CA ALA A 153 4.66 -2.97 -22.96
C ALA A 153 5.72 -2.03 -23.57
N PRO A 154 6.42 -2.42 -24.66
CA PRO A 154 7.53 -1.66 -25.23
C PRO A 154 7.16 -0.20 -25.49
N GLY A 155 8.03 0.73 -25.05
CA GLY A 155 7.81 2.17 -25.19
C GLY A 155 6.73 2.76 -24.28
N LYS A 156 5.97 1.94 -23.52
CA LYS A 156 4.83 2.40 -22.73
C LYS A 156 4.97 2.08 -21.25
N VAL A 157 5.02 0.79 -20.90
CA VAL A 157 4.98 0.35 -19.51
C VAL A 157 6.28 -0.36 -19.15
N TYR A 158 6.89 0.06 -18.05
CA TYR A 158 8.14 -0.50 -17.54
C TYR A 158 7.99 -0.91 -16.09
N LYS A 159 8.66 -1.99 -15.74
CA LYS A 159 8.83 -2.45 -14.35
C LYS A 159 10.29 -2.28 -13.96
N VAL A 160 10.52 -1.65 -12.82
CA VAL A 160 11.82 -1.53 -12.19
C VAL A 160 11.83 -2.41 -10.95
N ASP A 161 12.75 -3.37 -10.88
CA ASP A 161 12.99 -4.19 -9.70
C ASP A 161 14.26 -3.72 -8.99
N LEU A 162 14.15 -3.55 -7.67
CA LEU A 162 15.18 -3.05 -6.76
C LEU A 162 15.44 -4.13 -5.70
N PRO A 163 16.35 -5.09 -5.96
CA PRO A 163 16.68 -6.15 -5.02
C PRO A 163 17.52 -5.63 -3.86
N ASP A 164 17.49 -6.37 -2.73
CA ASP A 164 18.23 -6.05 -1.51
C ASP A 164 17.99 -4.62 -1.00
N TYR A 165 16.72 -4.17 -1.05
CA TYR A 165 16.35 -2.77 -0.81
C TYR A 165 16.66 -2.31 0.62
N LEU A 166 16.25 -3.07 1.65
CA LEU A 166 16.59 -2.81 3.06
C LEU A 166 17.34 -3.97 3.70
N GLN A 167 17.15 -5.18 3.21
CA GLN A 167 17.81 -6.38 3.70
C GLN A 167 18.03 -7.39 2.59
N ALA A 168 19.02 -8.27 2.74
CA ALA A 168 19.37 -9.26 1.73
C ALA A 168 18.18 -10.18 1.39
N GLY A 169 17.84 -10.27 0.09
CA GLY A 169 16.77 -11.11 -0.44
C GLY A 169 15.38 -10.47 -0.40
N ASP A 170 15.24 -9.22 0.01
CA ASP A 170 14.03 -8.46 -0.21
C ASP A 170 14.00 -7.79 -1.59
N LYS A 171 12.88 -7.21 -1.97
CA LYS A 171 12.73 -6.52 -3.25
C LYS A 171 11.63 -5.47 -3.18
N VAL A 172 11.90 -4.30 -3.78
CA VAL A 172 10.87 -3.33 -4.16
C VAL A 172 10.73 -3.36 -5.68
N SER A 173 9.50 -3.41 -6.17
CA SER A 173 9.16 -3.33 -7.61
C SER A 173 8.29 -2.12 -7.86
N ILE A 174 8.56 -1.37 -8.93
CA ILE A 174 7.80 -0.20 -9.33
C ILE A 174 7.39 -0.36 -10.79
N THR A 175 6.10 -0.34 -11.09
CA THR A 175 5.58 -0.38 -12.46
C THR A 175 5.05 1.00 -12.85
N MET A 176 5.52 1.51 -13.97
CA MET A 176 5.24 2.85 -14.46
C MET A 176 4.71 2.82 -15.89
N ASP A 177 3.69 3.63 -16.17
CA ASP A 177 3.25 3.93 -17.54
C ASP A 177 3.89 5.23 -17.99
N ASN A 178 4.93 5.12 -18.80
CA ASN A 178 5.68 6.27 -19.28
C ASN A 178 4.89 7.08 -20.32
N SER A 179 3.97 6.45 -21.05
CA SER A 179 3.16 7.14 -22.07
C SER A 179 2.15 8.12 -21.46
N GLN A 180 1.71 7.82 -20.23
CA GLN A 180 0.74 8.63 -19.50
C GLN A 180 1.36 9.37 -18.30
N GLY A 181 2.61 9.08 -17.95
CA GLY A 181 3.25 9.63 -16.76
C GLY A 181 2.61 9.15 -15.46
N LEU A 182 2.14 7.89 -15.43
CA LEU A 182 1.40 7.34 -14.30
C LEU A 182 2.16 6.23 -13.60
N LEU A 183 2.10 6.23 -12.26
CA LEU A 183 2.45 5.07 -11.45
C LEU A 183 1.31 4.06 -11.54
N LYS A 184 1.64 2.79 -11.84
CA LYS A 184 0.65 1.70 -11.93
C LYS A 184 0.69 0.82 -10.70
N GLU A 185 1.88 0.43 -10.23
CA GLU A 185 2.02 -0.47 -9.09
C GLU A 185 3.28 -0.21 -8.29
N ILE A 186 3.21 -0.45 -6.99
CA ILE A 186 4.38 -0.64 -6.12
C ILE A 186 4.22 -1.99 -5.42
N GLY A 187 5.21 -2.87 -5.59
CA GLY A 187 5.28 -4.15 -4.91
C GLY A 187 6.46 -4.17 -3.93
N VAL A 188 6.26 -4.76 -2.76
CA VAL A 188 7.32 -5.09 -1.80
C VAL A 188 7.24 -6.56 -1.48
N THR A 189 8.36 -7.26 -1.54
CA THR A 189 8.52 -8.61 -1.02
C THR A 189 9.64 -8.59 0.00
N THR A 190 9.35 -9.01 1.22
CA THR A 190 10.31 -9.03 2.33
C THR A 190 9.99 -10.17 3.30
N TYR A 191 10.61 -10.20 4.47
CA TYR A 191 10.37 -11.18 5.54
C TYR A 191 10.54 -10.53 6.91
N LEU A 192 9.90 -11.07 7.95
CA LEU A 192 9.98 -10.53 9.31
C LEU A 192 11.23 -11.01 10.04
N LYS A 193 11.27 -12.30 10.36
CA LYS A 193 12.34 -12.90 11.17
C LYS A 193 13.39 -13.60 10.31
N ASP A 194 12.95 -14.45 9.43
CA ASP A 194 13.78 -15.25 8.52
C ASP A 194 13.12 -15.31 7.13
N LYS A 195 13.85 -15.84 6.16
CA LYS A 195 13.43 -15.88 4.75
C LYS A 195 12.16 -16.70 4.48
N ASN A 196 11.73 -17.55 5.42
CA ASN A 196 10.50 -18.33 5.30
C ASN A 196 9.29 -17.55 5.82
N ASP A 197 9.52 -16.55 6.70
CA ASP A 197 8.47 -15.69 7.24
C ASP A 197 8.20 -14.50 6.31
N LYS A 198 7.79 -14.83 5.08
CA LYS A 198 7.58 -13.87 3.99
C LYS A 198 6.41 -12.94 4.26
N VAL A 199 6.59 -11.68 3.90
CA VAL A 199 5.57 -10.64 3.91
C VAL A 199 5.64 -9.87 2.59
N GLY A 200 4.51 -9.65 1.96
CA GLY A 200 4.41 -8.87 0.73
C GLY A 200 3.35 -7.79 0.82
N VAL A 201 3.56 -6.70 0.09
CA VAL A 201 2.50 -5.75 -0.21
C VAL A 201 2.52 -5.42 -1.70
N LEU A 202 1.34 -5.31 -2.28
CA LEU A 202 1.12 -4.80 -3.63
C LEU A 202 0.11 -3.66 -3.55
N VAL A 203 0.52 -2.49 -4.03
CA VAL A 203 -0.34 -1.32 -4.19
C VAL A 203 -0.56 -1.09 -5.68
N LYS A 204 -1.80 -1.21 -6.14
CA LYS A 204 -2.22 -0.89 -7.50
C LYS A 204 -2.84 0.49 -7.53
N TYR A 205 -2.38 1.33 -8.44
CA TYR A 205 -2.88 2.67 -8.64
C TYR A 205 -3.90 2.71 -9.77
N ASN A 206 -5.00 3.41 -9.53
CA ASN A 206 -5.99 3.77 -10.51
C ASN A 206 -5.95 5.29 -10.74
N SER A 207 -6.61 5.74 -11.81
CA SER A 207 -6.76 7.17 -12.10
C SER A 207 -8.23 7.51 -12.29
N LEU A 208 -8.62 8.69 -11.81
CA LEU A 208 -9.90 9.31 -12.11
C LEU A 208 -9.88 9.91 -13.52
N PRO A 209 -11.04 10.29 -14.09
CA PRO A 209 -11.09 10.91 -15.43
C PRO A 209 -10.23 12.16 -15.58
N ASP A 210 -9.98 12.90 -14.50
CA ASP A 210 -9.11 14.09 -14.47
C ASP A 210 -7.63 13.76 -14.26
N MET A 211 -7.24 12.49 -14.44
CA MET A 211 -5.88 11.95 -14.24
C MET A 211 -5.39 12.00 -12.79
N THR A 212 -6.28 12.20 -11.81
CA THR A 212 -5.92 12.09 -10.38
C THR A 212 -5.65 10.63 -10.03
N SER A 213 -4.42 10.32 -9.67
CA SER A 213 -3.99 8.98 -9.27
C SER A 213 -4.26 8.70 -7.81
N PHE A 214 -4.71 7.48 -7.50
CA PHE A 214 -4.96 7.04 -6.14
C PHE A 214 -4.69 5.54 -5.99
N PRO A 215 -4.38 5.04 -4.78
CA PRO A 215 -4.30 3.61 -4.49
C PRO A 215 -5.70 2.99 -4.65
N GLY A 216 -5.94 2.27 -5.74
CA GLY A 216 -7.22 1.62 -6.01
C GLY A 216 -7.37 0.33 -5.20
N GLU A 217 -6.30 -0.47 -5.14
CA GLU A 217 -6.23 -1.71 -4.36
C GLU A 217 -4.88 -1.82 -3.65
N THR A 218 -4.91 -2.20 -2.38
CA THR A 218 -3.71 -2.57 -1.62
C THR A 218 -3.89 -3.95 -1.03
N THR A 219 -2.99 -4.87 -1.36
CA THR A 219 -2.97 -6.23 -0.81
C THR A 219 -1.74 -6.40 0.07
N LEU A 220 -1.94 -6.72 1.36
CA LEU A 220 -0.91 -7.21 2.26
C LEU A 220 -1.06 -8.72 2.39
N ASP A 221 0.01 -9.48 2.11
CA ASP A 221 0.02 -10.93 2.15
C ASP A 221 1.09 -11.44 3.13
N ALA A 222 0.69 -12.33 4.02
CA ALA A 222 1.52 -12.97 5.02
C ALA A 222 1.29 -14.49 5.01
N PRO A 223 1.86 -15.20 4.02
CA PRO A 223 1.53 -16.61 3.75
C PRO A 223 1.92 -17.56 4.87
N SER A 224 2.95 -17.26 5.68
CA SER A 224 3.34 -18.08 6.84
C SER A 224 2.22 -18.20 7.87
N GLN A 225 1.40 -17.20 8.03
CA GLN A 225 0.20 -17.19 8.88
C GLN A 225 -1.10 -17.37 8.10
N LYS A 226 -1.01 -17.60 6.77
CA LYS A 226 -2.16 -17.71 5.87
C LYS A 226 -3.12 -16.53 6.00
N VAL A 227 -2.59 -15.33 6.24
CA VAL A 227 -3.35 -14.08 6.37
C VAL A 227 -3.12 -13.20 5.15
N LYS A 228 -4.22 -12.68 4.60
CA LYS A 228 -4.22 -11.69 3.54
C LYS A 228 -5.18 -10.56 3.89
N VAL A 229 -4.76 -9.33 3.69
CA VAL A 229 -5.61 -8.15 3.85
C VAL A 229 -5.70 -7.43 2.52
N VAL A 230 -6.91 -7.17 2.07
CA VAL A 230 -7.18 -6.40 0.85
C VAL A 230 -7.93 -5.14 1.22
N VAL A 231 -7.41 -4.00 0.80
CA VAL A 231 -8.06 -2.68 0.92
C VAL A 231 -8.36 -2.19 -0.48
N THR A 232 -9.63 -1.88 -0.74
CA THR A 232 -10.06 -1.28 -2.02
C THR A 232 -10.66 0.09 -1.79
N ASN A 233 -10.32 1.05 -2.65
CA ASN A 233 -10.87 2.40 -2.66
C ASN A 233 -11.69 2.59 -3.93
N THR A 234 -12.99 2.88 -3.78
CA THR A 234 -13.96 2.97 -4.87
C THR A 234 -14.93 4.11 -4.66
N GLY A 235 -15.72 4.42 -5.69
CA GLY A 235 -16.83 5.37 -5.58
C GLY A 235 -16.37 6.80 -5.25
N HIS A 236 -15.23 7.22 -5.82
CA HIS A 236 -14.72 8.57 -5.66
C HIS A 236 -15.69 9.59 -6.22
N LYS A 237 -16.04 10.58 -5.40
CA LYS A 237 -16.89 11.71 -5.76
C LYS A 237 -16.20 13.00 -5.35
N ASN A 238 -16.24 13.99 -6.22
CA ASN A 238 -15.78 15.34 -5.83
C ASN A 238 -16.80 15.92 -4.84
N ALA A 239 -16.34 16.19 -3.62
CA ALA A 239 -17.18 16.74 -2.55
C ALA A 239 -17.44 18.24 -2.72
N GLY A 240 -16.86 18.87 -3.75
CA GLY A 240 -16.85 20.32 -3.89
C GLY A 240 -15.90 20.98 -2.89
N VAL A 241 -15.56 22.24 -3.15
CA VAL A 241 -14.88 23.07 -2.13
C VAL A 241 -15.94 23.43 -1.09
N LYS A 242 -15.81 22.85 0.11
CA LYS A 242 -16.62 23.29 1.27
C LYS A 242 -16.06 24.57 1.87
#